data_1aacdaf9bd98f374dd9fd4375465d2d8
#
_entry.id   1aacdaf9bd98f374dd9fd4375465d2d8
#
_cell.length_a   1.000
_cell.length_b   1.000
_cell.length_c   1.000
_cell.angle_alpha   90.00
_cell.angle_beta   90.00
_cell.angle_gamma   90.00
#
_symmetry.space_group_name_H-M   'P 1'
#
loop_
_entity.id
_entity.type
_entity.pdbx_description
1 polymer ?
#
loop_
_entity_poly.entity_id
_entity_poly.type
_entity_poly.pdbx_seq_one_letter_code
_entity_poly.pdbx_strand_id
1 'polypeptide(L)'
;MKTIAIIGSGMGGLTAGNLLARKGHKVTIFEAHSSPGGYTAGFRRSGFYFESGTLSFESSDVIFPLMKEIGVFDKVEFVRQKMAIITPEINGVCASFEDFKKLAYDAYPAEKDNLDRYFGAADKMIRTMFAVVRPKGLGAFLTYPFHLARMVGLYQKYNRMTTSDFAARCFGRDTGLFRFFKDLGYPDMSAALIGPAFASFFGDYWTVRTGMQSWADALADNFRSLGGELKLGEKVDKIVTKDGTAVGVESRSEFHPADWVISGADYKKTFLEWLDNKALLPDAMRDKVAKAAVSEGITTVYLGLDIPAEELGKWLKVPHVSYTDTREDADVRTSGNDPDFFRKVPIALYSPSLHDERHAPQGKSGLMIQAVSPYHWMDNWGGADRQNYKELKEKVKEALIARASTLIPDLADHIEFSDLATPRTYERYTGNTDGATSAWSWNPNNKFYKSIMSIKIDTPVRNLLIGSCWSCQIGGVPSALGAARKCAQKIG
;
A
#
# COMPACT_ATOMS: atom_id res chain seq x y z
N MET A 1 -16.22 20.88 22.73
CA MET A 1 -15.72 19.55 22.98
C MET A 1 -16.73 18.55 22.43
N LYS A 2 -16.31 17.56 21.64
CA LYS A 2 -17.17 16.50 21.05
C LYS A 2 -16.61 15.15 21.45
N THR A 3 -17.47 14.12 21.46
CA THR A 3 -17.08 12.73 21.66
C THR A 3 -16.98 12.04 20.31
N ILE A 4 -15.86 11.34 20.04
CA ILE A 4 -15.56 10.78 18.72
C ILE A 4 -15.12 9.33 18.89
N ALA A 5 -15.79 8.42 18.17
CA ALA A 5 -15.39 7.03 18.06
C ALA A 5 -14.67 6.81 16.71
N ILE A 6 -13.49 6.19 16.74
CA ILE A 6 -12.71 5.85 15.54
C ILE A 6 -12.58 4.33 15.48
N ILE A 7 -12.92 3.75 14.34
CA ILE A 7 -12.82 2.32 14.07
C ILE A 7 -11.49 2.04 13.36
N GLY A 8 -10.60 1.30 14.00
CA GLY A 8 -9.29 0.92 13.49
C GLY A 8 -8.17 1.90 13.85
N SER A 9 -7.03 1.35 14.29
CA SER A 9 -5.79 2.06 14.61
C SER A 9 -4.73 1.95 13.50
N GLY A 10 -5.15 1.83 12.25
CA GLY A 10 -4.27 2.04 11.10
C GLY A 10 -3.83 3.51 11.00
N MET A 11 -2.96 3.82 10.03
CA MET A 11 -2.39 5.18 9.88
C MET A 11 -3.45 6.28 9.79
N GLY A 12 -4.59 6.02 9.16
CA GLY A 12 -5.71 6.96 9.09
C GLY A 12 -6.34 7.22 10.47
N GLY A 13 -6.71 6.16 11.20
CA GLY A 13 -7.33 6.28 12.52
C GLY A 13 -6.43 6.93 13.55
N LEU A 14 -5.15 6.51 13.62
CA LEU A 14 -4.16 7.12 14.50
C LEU A 14 -3.94 8.62 14.20
N THR A 15 -3.84 8.97 12.92
CA THR A 15 -3.66 10.37 12.50
C THR A 15 -4.89 11.21 12.85
N ALA A 16 -6.11 10.72 12.56
CA ALA A 16 -7.34 11.43 12.91
C ALA A 16 -7.48 11.61 14.43
N GLY A 17 -7.17 10.54 15.20
CA GLY A 17 -7.20 10.57 16.66
C GLY A 17 -6.28 11.64 17.24
N ASN A 18 -5.02 11.69 16.78
CA ASN A 18 -4.05 12.69 17.20
C ASN A 18 -4.52 14.12 16.90
N LEU A 19 -4.97 14.37 15.67
CA LEU A 19 -5.42 15.70 15.27
C LEU A 19 -6.64 16.18 16.07
N LEU A 20 -7.58 15.29 16.38
CA LEU A 20 -8.80 15.58 17.11
C LEU A 20 -8.55 15.72 18.63
N ALA A 21 -7.70 14.86 19.21
CA ALA A 21 -7.32 14.98 20.62
C ALA A 21 -6.57 16.30 20.89
N ARG A 22 -5.67 16.73 19.99
CA ARG A 22 -4.99 18.03 20.05
C ARG A 22 -5.96 19.23 20.06
N LYS A 23 -7.13 19.07 19.45
CA LYS A 23 -8.21 20.09 19.47
C LYS A 23 -9.08 20.03 20.72
N GLY A 24 -8.78 19.16 21.68
CA GLY A 24 -9.51 19.01 22.94
C GLY A 24 -10.80 18.20 22.81
N HIS A 25 -10.96 17.37 21.79
CA HIS A 25 -12.07 16.44 21.70
C HIS A 25 -11.81 15.18 22.55
N LYS A 26 -12.88 14.55 23.03
CA LYS A 26 -12.80 13.21 23.66
C LYS A 26 -12.81 12.16 22.57
N VAL A 27 -11.68 11.48 22.35
CA VAL A 27 -11.51 10.54 21.24
C VAL A 27 -11.17 9.15 21.77
N THR A 28 -11.95 8.14 21.33
CA THR A 28 -11.66 6.73 21.58
C THR A 28 -11.42 6.04 20.24
N ILE A 29 -10.28 5.33 20.11
CA ILE A 29 -9.96 4.46 18.97
C ILE A 29 -10.19 3.02 19.40
N PHE A 30 -10.97 2.27 18.62
CA PHE A 30 -11.23 0.84 18.78
C PHE A 30 -10.43 0.05 17.76
N GLU A 31 -9.60 -0.87 18.22
CA GLU A 31 -8.75 -1.71 17.39
C GLU A 31 -8.97 -3.19 17.67
N ALA A 32 -9.22 -3.97 16.62
CA ALA A 32 -9.45 -5.41 16.75
C ALA A 32 -8.20 -6.19 17.19
N HIS A 33 -7.02 -5.68 16.84
CA HIS A 33 -5.74 -6.29 17.16
C HIS A 33 -5.18 -5.85 18.51
N SER A 34 -4.18 -6.61 18.99
CA SER A 34 -3.40 -6.30 20.20
C SER A 34 -2.32 -5.21 19.97
N SER A 35 -2.08 -4.79 18.74
CA SER A 35 -1.11 -3.74 18.36
C SER A 35 -1.71 -2.79 17.32
N PRO A 36 -1.32 -1.51 17.34
CA PRO A 36 -1.73 -0.54 16.33
C PRO A 36 -0.93 -0.71 15.03
N GLY A 37 -1.39 -0.07 13.94
CA GLY A 37 -0.63 0.08 12.70
C GLY A 37 -1.34 -0.41 11.44
N GLY A 38 -2.23 -1.41 11.54
CA GLY A 38 -2.88 -1.96 10.35
C GLY A 38 -1.87 -2.55 9.37
N TYR A 39 -1.90 -2.15 8.08
CA TYR A 39 -0.91 -2.57 7.07
C TYR A 39 0.51 -2.06 7.32
N THR A 40 0.68 -0.99 8.10
CA THR A 40 1.99 -0.45 8.50
C THR A 40 2.51 -1.04 9.81
N ALA A 41 1.84 -2.06 10.34
CA ALA A 41 2.34 -2.81 11.48
C ALA A 41 3.57 -3.65 11.10
N GLY A 42 4.33 -4.04 12.10
CA GLY A 42 5.40 -5.02 12.02
C GLY A 42 5.26 -6.04 13.14
N PHE A 43 6.02 -7.11 13.07
CA PHE A 43 6.00 -8.15 14.09
C PHE A 43 7.38 -8.82 14.25
N ARG A 44 7.56 -9.49 15.38
CA ARG A 44 8.74 -10.33 15.61
C ARG A 44 8.38 -11.81 15.66
N ARG A 45 9.23 -12.64 15.06
CA ARG A 45 9.17 -14.11 15.15
C ARG A 45 10.59 -14.65 15.29
N SER A 46 10.81 -15.54 16.25
CA SER A 46 12.13 -16.16 16.51
C SER A 46 13.28 -15.14 16.62
N GLY A 47 13.00 -13.93 17.12
CA GLY A 47 13.97 -12.83 17.23
C GLY A 47 14.08 -11.92 16.00
N PHE A 48 13.58 -12.33 14.83
CA PHE A 48 13.58 -11.55 13.61
C PHE A 48 12.40 -10.58 13.57
N TYR A 49 12.62 -9.35 13.10
CA TYR A 49 11.59 -8.37 12.81
C TYR A 49 11.20 -8.42 11.33
N PHE A 50 9.91 -8.30 11.07
CA PHE A 50 9.34 -8.24 9.73
C PHE A 50 8.27 -7.15 9.64
N GLU A 51 8.18 -6.50 8.49
CA GLU A 51 7.03 -5.65 8.17
C GLU A 51 5.80 -6.50 7.84
N SER A 52 4.64 -6.12 8.35
CA SER A 52 3.41 -6.89 8.08
C SER A 52 2.98 -6.77 6.61
N GLY A 53 3.11 -5.59 6.00
CA GLY A 53 2.66 -5.38 4.63
C GLY A 53 3.30 -4.18 3.94
N THR A 54 3.23 -2.99 4.54
CA THR A 54 3.80 -1.77 3.97
C THR A 54 5.31 -1.71 4.22
N LEU A 55 6.09 -1.72 3.15
CA LEU A 55 7.56 -1.61 3.23
C LEU A 55 8.03 -0.16 3.17
N SER A 56 7.24 0.72 2.59
CA SER A 56 7.62 2.10 2.26
C SER A 56 6.40 2.97 2.00
N PHE A 57 6.63 4.26 1.93
CA PHE A 57 5.61 5.26 1.58
C PHE A 57 6.22 6.37 0.71
N GLU A 58 5.35 7.11 0.04
CA GLU A 58 5.65 8.26 -0.81
C GLU A 58 4.92 9.51 -0.29
N SER A 59 5.09 10.64 -0.98
CA SER A 59 4.46 11.93 -0.64
C SER A 59 4.97 12.53 0.67
N SER A 60 6.29 12.50 0.85
CA SER A 60 6.97 13.07 2.04
C SER A 60 6.65 14.54 2.26
N ASP A 61 6.40 15.30 1.19
CA ASP A 61 5.99 16.72 1.25
C ASP A 61 4.61 16.95 1.87
N VAL A 62 3.75 15.94 1.90
CA VAL A 62 2.45 15.95 2.61
C VAL A 62 2.58 15.32 3.99
N ILE A 63 3.29 14.21 4.08
CA ILE A 63 3.40 13.40 5.31
C ILE A 63 4.26 14.09 6.36
N PHE A 64 5.46 14.57 6.01
CA PHE A 64 6.37 15.15 7.01
C PHE A 64 5.83 16.42 7.68
N PRO A 65 5.23 17.38 6.96
CA PRO A 65 4.57 18.51 7.62
C PRO A 65 3.44 18.07 8.57
N LEU A 66 2.67 17.03 8.20
CA LEU A 66 1.61 16.51 9.05
C LEU A 66 2.17 15.80 10.30
N MET A 67 3.26 15.05 10.19
CA MET A 67 3.93 14.45 11.35
C MET A 67 4.53 15.49 12.29
N LYS A 68 5.06 16.60 11.74
CA LYS A 68 5.49 17.77 12.53
C LYS A 68 4.32 18.45 13.24
N GLU A 69 3.19 18.65 12.55
CA GLU A 69 1.96 19.20 13.12
C GLU A 69 1.46 18.33 14.29
N ILE A 70 1.50 17.02 14.17
CA ILE A 70 1.12 16.07 15.22
C ILE A 70 2.15 16.02 16.36
N GLY A 71 3.43 16.28 16.09
CA GLY A 71 4.51 16.26 17.08
C GLY A 71 5.18 14.88 17.20
N VAL A 72 5.19 14.09 16.12
CA VAL A 72 5.83 12.76 16.08
C VAL A 72 6.99 12.68 15.09
N PHE A 73 7.23 13.70 14.27
CA PHE A 73 8.26 13.68 13.24
C PHE A 73 9.65 13.35 13.79
N ASP A 74 10.04 13.99 14.89
CA ASP A 74 11.37 13.81 15.51
C ASP A 74 11.46 12.55 16.37
N LYS A 75 10.36 11.81 16.55
CA LYS A 75 10.31 10.54 17.29
C LYS A 75 10.52 9.32 16.37
N VAL A 76 10.57 9.55 15.05
CA VAL A 76 10.64 8.50 14.02
C VAL A 76 11.79 8.81 13.06
N GLU A 77 12.71 7.88 12.90
CA GLU A 77 13.82 8.04 11.96
C GLU A 77 13.38 7.62 10.55
N PHE A 78 12.88 8.59 9.78
CA PHE A 78 12.54 8.37 8.37
C PHE A 78 13.81 8.31 7.53
N VAL A 79 13.94 7.27 6.69
CA VAL A 79 15.08 7.09 5.79
C VAL A 79 14.60 6.93 4.35
N ARG A 80 15.32 7.57 3.42
CA ARG A 80 14.99 7.45 2.00
C ARG A 80 15.45 6.08 1.49
N GLN A 81 14.56 5.39 0.79
CA GLN A 81 14.88 4.11 0.15
C GLN A 81 15.44 4.31 -1.26
N LYS A 82 16.44 3.51 -1.58
CA LYS A 82 16.85 3.21 -2.95
C LYS A 82 16.23 1.88 -3.35
N MET A 83 16.09 1.64 -4.64
CA MET A 83 15.60 0.37 -5.18
C MET A 83 16.65 -0.23 -6.10
N ALA A 84 16.98 -1.50 -5.92
CA ALA A 84 17.69 -2.25 -6.94
C ALA A 84 16.67 -2.87 -7.91
N ILE A 85 17.05 -2.93 -9.17
CA ILE A 85 16.31 -3.63 -10.23
C ILE A 85 17.23 -4.70 -10.77
N ILE A 86 16.81 -5.93 -10.62
CA ILE A 86 17.58 -7.12 -11.07
C ILE A 86 16.66 -7.96 -11.93
N THR A 87 16.99 -8.04 -13.21
CA THR A 87 16.35 -8.90 -14.22
C THR A 87 17.45 -9.61 -15.01
N PRO A 88 17.14 -10.51 -15.95
CA PRO A 88 18.16 -11.08 -16.82
C PRO A 88 18.97 -10.05 -17.61
N GLU A 89 18.40 -8.88 -17.88
CA GLU A 89 19.03 -7.82 -18.69
C GLU A 89 19.52 -6.63 -17.87
N ILE A 90 18.90 -6.37 -16.71
CA ILE A 90 19.17 -5.17 -15.86
C ILE A 90 19.70 -5.64 -14.51
N ASN A 91 20.79 -5.04 -14.06
CA ASN A 91 21.31 -5.28 -12.71
C ASN A 91 21.91 -3.99 -12.12
N GLY A 92 21.10 -3.18 -11.48
CA GLY A 92 21.55 -1.89 -10.96
C GLY A 92 20.70 -1.32 -9.83
N VAL A 93 21.26 -0.31 -9.17
CA VAL A 93 20.61 0.44 -8.09
C VAL A 93 20.14 1.77 -8.62
N CYS A 94 18.89 2.12 -8.34
CA CYS A 94 18.27 3.39 -8.69
C CYS A 94 18.10 4.25 -7.42
N ALA A 95 18.70 5.42 -7.40
CA ALA A 95 18.46 6.47 -6.41
C ALA A 95 17.60 7.61 -7.00
N SER A 96 17.37 7.58 -8.31
CA SER A 96 16.59 8.56 -9.06
C SER A 96 15.91 7.92 -10.28
N PHE A 97 14.94 8.62 -10.85
CA PHE A 97 14.31 8.20 -12.11
C PHE A 97 15.30 8.24 -13.28
N GLU A 98 16.28 9.14 -13.24
CA GLU A 98 17.35 9.20 -14.26
C GLU A 98 18.24 7.95 -14.22
N ASP A 99 18.58 7.42 -13.01
CA ASP A 99 19.31 6.17 -12.88
C ASP A 99 18.54 5.01 -13.51
N PHE A 100 17.23 4.95 -13.26
CA PHE A 100 16.37 3.92 -13.86
C PHE A 100 16.34 4.03 -15.39
N LYS A 101 16.18 5.24 -15.94
CA LYS A 101 16.23 5.45 -17.38
C LYS A 101 17.57 4.99 -17.96
N LYS A 102 18.68 5.37 -17.30
CA LYS A 102 20.01 4.97 -17.73
C LYS A 102 20.17 3.45 -17.79
N LEU A 103 19.76 2.74 -16.73
CA LEU A 103 19.79 1.27 -16.71
C LEU A 103 18.98 0.65 -17.87
N ALA A 104 17.81 1.20 -18.17
CA ALA A 104 16.99 0.71 -19.28
C ALA A 104 17.62 0.96 -20.63
N TYR A 105 18.22 2.14 -20.88
CA TYR A 105 18.93 2.45 -22.12
C TYR A 105 20.20 1.60 -22.30
N ASP A 106 20.94 1.38 -21.21
CA ASP A 106 22.15 0.55 -21.25
C ASP A 106 21.83 -0.91 -21.55
N ALA A 107 20.73 -1.43 -21.00
CA ALA A 107 20.28 -2.82 -21.22
C ALA A 107 19.67 -3.06 -22.60
N TYR A 108 19.02 -2.03 -23.18
CA TYR A 108 18.27 -2.15 -24.43
C TYR A 108 18.64 -1.05 -25.43
N PRO A 109 19.92 -0.94 -25.87
CA PRO A 109 20.39 0.14 -26.73
C PRO A 109 19.71 0.16 -28.11
N ALA A 110 19.28 -0.98 -28.62
CA ALA A 110 18.56 -1.10 -29.90
C ALA A 110 17.11 -0.57 -29.82
N GLU A 111 16.58 -0.40 -28.62
CA GLU A 111 15.18 0.01 -28.36
C GLU A 111 15.07 1.51 -27.97
N LYS A 112 16.11 2.28 -28.25
CA LYS A 112 16.19 3.68 -27.81
C LYS A 112 14.97 4.51 -28.18
N ASP A 113 14.48 4.43 -29.40
CA ASP A 113 13.33 5.23 -29.86
C ASP A 113 12.03 4.84 -29.13
N ASN A 114 11.88 3.56 -28.80
CA ASN A 114 10.73 3.05 -28.04
C ASN A 114 10.80 3.49 -26.57
N LEU A 115 12.00 3.46 -25.96
CA LEU A 115 12.26 3.98 -24.61
C LEU A 115 12.05 5.48 -24.55
N ASP A 116 12.52 6.26 -25.55
CA ASP A 116 12.30 7.72 -25.66
C ASP A 116 10.81 8.04 -25.68
N ARG A 117 10.00 7.26 -26.39
CA ARG A 117 8.53 7.40 -26.43
C ARG A 117 7.89 7.15 -25.07
N TYR A 118 8.30 6.07 -24.40
CA TYR A 118 7.77 5.67 -23.10
C TYR A 118 8.16 6.67 -22.00
N PHE A 119 9.45 6.92 -21.85
CA PHE A 119 9.97 7.85 -20.83
C PHE A 119 9.59 9.30 -21.09
N GLY A 120 9.54 9.73 -22.35
CA GLY A 120 9.07 11.07 -22.72
C GLY A 120 7.62 11.32 -22.30
N ALA A 121 6.75 10.29 -22.35
CA ALA A 121 5.40 10.41 -21.84
C ALA A 121 5.39 10.50 -20.29
N ALA A 122 6.18 9.68 -19.59
CA ALA A 122 6.31 9.71 -18.14
C ALA A 122 6.85 11.07 -17.65
N ASP A 123 7.93 11.59 -18.26
CA ASP A 123 8.50 12.90 -17.95
C ASP A 123 7.49 14.05 -18.16
N LYS A 124 6.68 13.94 -19.22
CA LYS A 124 5.62 14.92 -19.50
C LYS A 124 4.56 14.91 -18.41
N MET A 125 4.16 13.72 -17.93
CA MET A 125 3.21 13.57 -16.83
C MET A 125 3.79 14.15 -15.54
N ILE A 126 5.03 13.81 -15.18
CA ILE A 126 5.73 14.30 -13.98
C ILE A 126 5.80 15.83 -14.00
N ARG A 127 6.32 16.42 -15.07
CA ARG A 127 6.46 17.90 -15.19
C ARG A 127 5.10 18.59 -15.09
N THR A 128 4.07 18.03 -15.73
CA THR A 128 2.73 18.63 -15.71
C THR A 128 2.10 18.53 -14.33
N MET A 129 2.25 17.39 -13.65
CA MET A 129 1.78 17.19 -12.29
C MET A 129 2.42 18.19 -11.32
N PHE A 130 3.76 18.33 -11.34
CA PHE A 130 4.45 19.28 -10.45
C PHE A 130 4.10 20.74 -10.73
N ALA A 131 3.86 21.11 -11.99
CA ALA A 131 3.43 22.46 -12.33
C ALA A 131 2.03 22.82 -11.76
N VAL A 132 1.15 21.82 -11.58
CA VAL A 132 -0.18 22.01 -11.01
C VAL A 132 -0.17 21.87 -9.47
N VAL A 133 0.52 20.87 -8.94
CA VAL A 133 0.50 20.57 -7.49
C VAL A 133 1.43 21.49 -6.70
N ARG A 134 2.53 21.95 -7.30
CA ARG A 134 3.56 22.79 -6.66
C ARG A 134 3.91 24.00 -7.50
N PRO A 135 2.96 24.93 -7.77
CA PRO A 135 3.26 26.14 -8.53
C PRO A 135 4.30 27.00 -7.78
N LYS A 136 5.39 27.37 -8.43
CA LYS A 136 6.47 28.18 -7.85
C LYS A 136 6.50 29.57 -8.45
N GLY A 137 6.33 30.61 -7.60
CA GLY A 137 6.46 32.03 -7.96
C GLY A 137 5.23 32.63 -8.63
N LEU A 138 5.22 33.97 -8.76
CA LEU A 138 4.11 34.75 -9.34
C LEU A 138 3.78 34.35 -10.79
N GLY A 139 4.79 34.02 -11.60
CA GLY A 139 4.59 33.55 -12.97
C GLY A 139 3.83 32.25 -13.09
N ALA A 140 3.91 31.39 -12.07
CA ALA A 140 3.18 30.12 -12.04
C ALA A 140 1.66 30.32 -11.94
N PHE A 141 1.21 31.41 -11.29
CA PHE A 141 -0.22 31.76 -11.24
C PHE A 141 -0.80 32.09 -12.62
N LEU A 142 -0.04 32.79 -13.45
CA LEU A 142 -0.46 33.15 -14.81
C LEU A 142 -0.52 31.93 -15.74
N THR A 143 0.36 30.96 -15.56
CA THR A 143 0.43 29.73 -16.38
C THR A 143 -0.41 28.58 -15.82
N TYR A 144 -0.95 28.70 -14.59
CA TYR A 144 -1.70 27.65 -13.91
C TYR A 144 -2.89 27.10 -14.73
N PRO A 145 -3.75 27.94 -15.35
CA PRO A 145 -4.87 27.42 -16.16
C PRO A 145 -4.39 26.57 -17.35
N PHE A 146 -3.27 26.95 -17.96
CA PHE A 146 -2.66 26.20 -19.06
C PHE A 146 -2.12 24.84 -18.59
N HIS A 147 -1.42 24.81 -17.46
CA HIS A 147 -0.93 23.56 -16.87
C HIS A 147 -2.08 22.65 -16.42
N LEU A 148 -3.14 23.22 -15.86
CA LEU A 148 -4.35 22.48 -15.50
C LEU A 148 -5.02 21.88 -16.73
N ALA A 149 -5.23 22.64 -17.80
CA ALA A 149 -5.80 22.15 -19.05
C ALA A 149 -4.93 21.03 -19.66
N ARG A 150 -3.61 21.17 -19.62
CA ARG A 150 -2.65 20.15 -20.07
C ARG A 150 -2.73 18.89 -19.22
N MET A 151 -2.87 19.03 -17.90
CA MET A 151 -3.05 17.88 -16.98
C MET A 151 -4.36 17.15 -17.28
N VAL A 152 -5.45 17.87 -17.49
CA VAL A 152 -6.73 17.29 -17.88
C VAL A 152 -6.62 16.54 -19.22
N GLY A 153 -5.94 17.13 -20.21
CA GLY A 153 -5.72 16.49 -21.52
C GLY A 153 -4.88 15.21 -21.42
N LEU A 154 -3.79 15.24 -20.63
CA LEU A 154 -2.98 14.04 -20.37
C LEU A 154 -3.81 12.97 -19.64
N TYR A 155 -4.55 13.36 -18.62
CA TYR A 155 -5.43 12.46 -17.90
C TYR A 155 -6.47 11.83 -18.82
N GLN A 156 -7.16 12.60 -19.66
CA GLN A 156 -8.14 12.07 -20.62
C GLN A 156 -7.50 11.09 -21.62
N LYS A 157 -6.27 11.36 -22.06
CA LYS A 157 -5.53 10.51 -23.01
C LYS A 157 -5.18 9.15 -22.42
N TYR A 158 -4.74 9.11 -21.15
CA TYR A 158 -4.13 7.93 -20.55
C TYR A 158 -5.01 7.23 -19.49
N ASN A 159 -6.03 7.91 -18.98
CA ASN A 159 -6.83 7.45 -17.85
C ASN A 159 -7.69 6.18 -18.10
N ARG A 160 -7.98 5.87 -19.36
CA ARG A 160 -8.72 4.64 -19.73
C ARG A 160 -7.82 3.51 -20.23
N MET A 161 -6.52 3.74 -20.28
CA MET A 161 -5.51 2.81 -20.75
C MET A 161 -4.79 2.23 -19.54
N THR A 162 -4.51 0.93 -19.55
CA THR A 162 -3.66 0.31 -18.52
C THR A 162 -2.17 0.57 -18.80
N THR A 163 -1.31 0.38 -17.80
CA THR A 163 0.15 0.39 -17.98
C THR A 163 0.58 -0.65 -19.01
N SER A 164 -0.03 -1.83 -18.98
CA SER A 164 0.18 -2.91 -19.95
C SER A 164 -0.17 -2.47 -21.38
N ASP A 165 -1.33 -1.81 -21.59
CA ASP A 165 -1.71 -1.32 -22.92
C ASP A 165 -0.76 -0.23 -23.43
N PHE A 166 -0.28 0.63 -22.52
CA PHE A 166 0.66 1.68 -22.89
C PHE A 166 2.04 1.10 -23.23
N ALA A 167 2.52 0.13 -22.43
CA ALA A 167 3.75 -0.59 -22.73
C ALA A 167 3.67 -1.32 -24.08
N ALA A 168 2.53 -1.99 -24.38
CA ALA A 168 2.31 -2.66 -25.67
C ALA A 168 2.36 -1.70 -26.87
N ARG A 169 1.83 -0.47 -26.71
CA ARG A 169 1.90 0.57 -27.76
C ARG A 169 3.30 1.10 -27.99
N CYS A 170 4.14 1.11 -26.98
CA CYS A 170 5.51 1.61 -27.08
C CYS A 170 6.47 0.54 -27.62
N PHE A 171 6.35 -0.69 -27.12
CA PHE A 171 7.35 -1.76 -27.29
C PHE A 171 6.88 -2.95 -28.16
N GLY A 172 5.56 -3.10 -28.42
CA GLY A 172 5.00 -4.34 -28.95
C GLY A 172 4.88 -5.41 -27.86
N ARG A 173 3.97 -6.40 -28.05
CA ARG A 173 3.64 -7.37 -26.99
C ARG A 173 4.67 -8.48 -26.81
N ASP A 174 5.49 -8.76 -27.83
CA ASP A 174 6.39 -9.91 -27.84
C ASP A 174 7.84 -9.56 -27.45
N THR A 175 8.06 -8.41 -26.81
CA THR A 175 9.40 -7.92 -26.46
C THR A 175 9.72 -8.11 -24.98
N GLY A 176 11.02 -8.19 -24.65
CA GLY A 176 11.51 -8.18 -23.27
C GLY A 176 11.11 -6.89 -22.52
N LEU A 177 11.17 -5.74 -23.22
CA LEU A 177 10.73 -4.47 -22.68
C LEU A 177 9.24 -4.45 -22.32
N PHE A 178 8.38 -5.00 -23.15
CA PHE A 178 6.96 -5.11 -22.83
C PHE A 178 6.76 -5.90 -21.53
N ARG A 179 7.38 -7.08 -21.40
CA ARG A 179 7.29 -7.91 -20.20
C ARG A 179 7.77 -7.19 -18.95
N PHE A 180 8.87 -6.44 -19.07
CA PHE A 180 9.41 -5.66 -17.96
C PHE A 180 8.48 -4.49 -17.56
N PHE A 181 7.98 -3.71 -18.52
CA PHE A 181 7.23 -2.49 -18.25
C PHE A 181 5.73 -2.67 -18.02
N LYS A 182 5.12 -3.80 -18.42
CA LYS A 182 3.67 -4.00 -18.30
C LYS A 182 3.19 -4.04 -16.85
N ASP A 183 4.02 -4.58 -15.96
CA ASP A 183 3.69 -4.83 -14.56
C ASP A 183 4.43 -3.91 -13.59
N LEU A 184 5.05 -2.83 -14.09
CA LEU A 184 5.65 -1.81 -13.22
C LEU A 184 4.57 -1.13 -12.37
N GLY A 185 4.64 -1.36 -11.07
CA GLY A 185 3.63 -0.95 -10.10
C GLY A 185 2.59 -2.04 -9.87
N TYR A 186 1.33 -1.64 -9.76
CA TYR A 186 0.23 -2.59 -9.66
C TYR A 186 -0.20 -3.08 -11.05
N PRO A 187 -0.53 -4.36 -11.19
CA PRO A 187 -1.14 -4.88 -12.40
C PRO A 187 -2.35 -4.04 -12.79
N ASP A 188 -2.51 -3.80 -14.09
CA ASP A 188 -3.60 -3.01 -14.64
C ASP A 188 -3.74 -1.55 -14.14
N MET A 189 -2.74 -1.02 -13.49
CA MET A 189 -2.73 0.39 -13.09
C MET A 189 -3.01 1.30 -14.30
N SER A 190 -3.74 2.39 -14.08
CA SER A 190 -3.96 3.39 -15.14
C SER A 190 -2.64 3.98 -15.63
N ALA A 191 -2.44 4.01 -16.95
CA ALA A 191 -1.27 4.63 -17.58
C ALA A 191 -1.09 6.12 -17.22
N ALA A 192 -2.15 6.80 -16.78
CA ALA A 192 -2.05 8.17 -16.26
C ALA A 192 -1.20 8.27 -14.97
N LEU A 193 -0.96 7.15 -14.28
CA LEU A 193 -0.16 7.09 -13.06
C LEU A 193 1.30 6.72 -13.28
N ILE A 194 1.73 6.39 -14.51
CA ILE A 194 3.12 5.96 -14.81
C ILE A 194 4.13 7.02 -14.35
N GLY A 195 3.94 8.28 -14.75
CA GLY A 195 4.82 9.37 -14.33
C GLY A 195 4.84 9.57 -12.81
N PRO A 196 3.68 9.76 -12.15
CA PRO A 196 3.59 9.82 -10.69
C PRO A 196 4.24 8.63 -9.98
N ALA A 197 4.03 7.39 -10.46
CA ALA A 197 4.64 6.20 -9.89
C ALA A 197 6.17 6.24 -9.95
N PHE A 198 6.77 6.61 -11.10
CA PHE A 198 8.22 6.76 -11.20
C PHE A 198 8.76 7.88 -10.32
N ALA A 199 8.06 9.02 -10.26
CA ALA A 199 8.44 10.10 -9.36
C ALA A 199 8.43 9.67 -7.88
N SER A 200 7.49 8.81 -7.51
CA SER A 200 7.39 8.25 -6.15
C SER A 200 8.49 7.22 -5.91
N PHE A 201 8.51 6.12 -6.66
CA PHE A 201 9.42 4.99 -6.40
C PHE A 201 10.90 5.35 -6.50
N PHE A 202 11.28 6.25 -7.40
CA PHE A 202 12.68 6.64 -7.59
C PHE A 202 13.03 8.01 -7.02
N GLY A 203 12.03 8.84 -6.70
CA GLY A 203 12.24 10.22 -6.28
C GLY A 203 11.87 10.53 -4.85
N ASP A 204 10.84 9.89 -4.32
CA ASP A 204 10.25 10.23 -3.01
C ASP A 204 9.74 8.96 -2.30
N TYR A 205 10.65 7.99 -2.09
CA TYR A 205 10.33 6.71 -1.48
C TYR A 205 11.03 6.57 -0.14
N TRP A 206 10.27 6.39 0.93
CA TRP A 206 10.72 6.46 2.31
C TRP A 206 10.27 5.25 3.12
N THR A 207 11.06 4.89 4.13
CA THR A 207 10.69 3.93 5.15
C THR A 207 11.13 4.44 6.53
N VAL A 208 10.95 3.62 7.56
CA VAL A 208 11.40 3.91 8.93
C VAL A 208 12.55 2.99 9.28
N ARG A 209 13.70 3.54 9.73
CA ARG A 209 14.89 2.75 10.04
C ARG A 209 14.59 1.64 11.04
N THR A 210 13.85 1.95 12.09
CA THR A 210 13.49 1.02 13.17
C THR A 210 12.25 0.18 12.89
N GLY A 211 11.79 0.16 11.63
CA GLY A 211 10.60 -0.54 11.15
C GLY A 211 9.33 0.31 11.20
N MET A 212 8.40 0.01 10.31
CA MET A 212 7.15 0.77 10.16
C MET A 212 6.27 0.73 11.42
N GLN A 213 6.37 -0.35 12.23
CA GLN A 213 5.68 -0.44 13.52
C GLN A 213 6.02 0.73 14.45
N SER A 214 7.28 1.17 14.48
CA SER A 214 7.70 2.26 15.37
C SER A 214 7.04 3.61 15.03
N TRP A 215 6.66 3.82 13.78
CA TRP A 215 5.84 4.99 13.40
C TRP A 215 4.41 4.89 13.93
N ALA A 216 3.80 3.72 13.82
CA ALA A 216 2.47 3.48 14.39
C ALA A 216 2.48 3.61 15.92
N ASP A 217 3.51 3.08 16.57
CA ASP A 217 3.68 3.19 18.04
C ASP A 217 3.87 4.65 18.48
N ALA A 218 4.71 5.41 17.77
CA ALA A 218 4.90 6.84 18.06
C ALA A 218 3.60 7.65 17.92
N LEU A 219 2.76 7.34 16.95
CA LEU A 219 1.44 7.94 16.79
C LEU A 219 0.48 7.52 17.93
N ALA A 220 0.49 6.25 18.32
CA ALA A 220 -0.35 5.71 19.38
C ALA A 220 0.03 6.31 20.76
N ASP A 221 1.32 6.40 21.05
CA ASP A 221 1.82 6.96 22.30
C ASP A 221 1.56 8.47 22.39
N ASN A 222 1.73 9.17 21.27
CA ASN A 222 1.39 10.59 21.22
C ASN A 222 -0.12 10.81 21.42
N PHE A 223 -0.96 9.97 20.81
CA PHE A 223 -2.40 10.02 20.99
C PHE A 223 -2.82 9.83 22.47
N ARG A 224 -2.23 8.82 23.15
CA ARG A 224 -2.46 8.59 24.57
C ARG A 224 -1.98 9.78 25.43
N SER A 225 -0.82 10.36 25.11
CA SER A 225 -0.30 11.53 25.84
C SER A 225 -1.18 12.78 25.72
N LEU A 226 -2.00 12.86 24.67
CA LEU A 226 -3.01 13.90 24.45
C LEU A 226 -4.36 13.60 25.15
N GLY A 227 -4.42 12.52 25.95
CA GLY A 227 -5.65 12.10 26.64
C GLY A 227 -6.60 11.27 25.78
N GLY A 228 -6.15 10.80 24.60
CA GLY A 228 -6.92 9.89 23.76
C GLY A 228 -6.95 8.46 24.33
N GLU A 229 -8.06 7.78 24.18
CA GLU A 229 -8.25 6.38 24.60
C GLU A 229 -8.05 5.43 23.43
N LEU A 230 -7.04 4.55 23.51
CA LEU A 230 -6.78 3.50 22.51
C LEU A 230 -7.11 2.13 23.10
N LYS A 231 -8.21 1.54 22.64
CA LYS A 231 -8.71 0.23 23.04
C LYS A 231 -8.23 -0.84 22.06
N LEU A 232 -7.18 -1.53 22.43
CA LEU A 232 -6.62 -2.67 21.66
C LEU A 232 -7.34 -3.97 22.01
N GLY A 233 -7.43 -4.91 21.06
CA GLY A 233 -8.18 -6.16 21.21
C GLY A 233 -9.68 -5.95 21.29
N GLU A 234 -10.19 -4.78 20.88
CA GLU A 234 -11.58 -4.39 20.96
C GLU A 234 -12.16 -4.09 19.58
N LYS A 235 -12.74 -5.15 18.99
CA LYS A 235 -13.35 -5.09 17.66
C LYS A 235 -14.70 -4.38 17.74
N VAL A 236 -14.95 -3.45 16.82
CA VAL A 236 -16.28 -2.90 16.60
C VAL A 236 -17.11 -3.89 15.79
N ASP A 237 -18.30 -4.21 16.31
CA ASP A 237 -19.24 -5.12 15.70
C ASP A 237 -20.35 -4.38 14.94
N LYS A 238 -20.66 -3.12 15.36
CA LYS A 238 -21.75 -2.35 14.77
C LYS A 238 -21.52 -0.85 14.86
N ILE A 239 -21.95 -0.12 13.83
CA ILE A 239 -22.14 1.33 13.84
C ILE A 239 -23.61 1.58 14.10
N VAL A 240 -23.90 2.21 15.24
CA VAL A 240 -25.28 2.45 15.70
C VAL A 240 -25.78 3.76 15.12
N THR A 241 -27.00 3.73 14.56
CA THR A 241 -27.64 4.91 13.96
C THR A 241 -28.98 5.22 14.60
N LYS A 242 -29.31 6.52 14.65
CA LYS A 242 -30.62 7.00 15.05
C LYS A 242 -31.04 8.13 14.09
N ASP A 243 -32.23 8.05 13.54
CA ASP A 243 -32.79 9.08 12.61
C ASP A 243 -31.81 9.48 11.47
N GLY A 244 -31.10 8.48 10.89
CA GLY A 244 -30.14 8.69 9.81
C GLY A 244 -28.80 9.30 10.24
N THR A 245 -28.50 9.32 11.51
CA THR A 245 -27.27 9.86 12.10
C THR A 245 -26.53 8.77 12.85
N ALA A 246 -25.23 8.62 12.66
CA ALA A 246 -24.40 7.76 13.50
C ALA A 246 -24.30 8.39 14.92
N VAL A 247 -24.61 7.58 15.94
CA VAL A 247 -24.66 8.02 17.34
C VAL A 247 -23.68 7.27 18.23
N GLY A 248 -22.88 6.38 17.67
CA GLY A 248 -21.85 5.62 18.37
C GLY A 248 -21.54 4.30 17.71
N VAL A 249 -20.79 3.47 18.40
CA VAL A 249 -20.41 2.13 17.98
C VAL A 249 -20.75 1.11 19.07
N GLU A 250 -20.91 -0.14 18.67
CA GLU A 250 -21.07 -1.28 19.57
C GLU A 250 -19.82 -2.18 19.45
N SER A 251 -19.21 -2.50 20.58
CA SER A 251 -18.09 -3.42 20.69
C SER A 251 -18.32 -4.34 21.88
N ARG A 252 -18.13 -5.66 21.70
CA ARG A 252 -18.39 -6.68 22.76
C ARG A 252 -19.77 -6.54 23.41
N SER A 253 -20.78 -6.20 22.61
CA SER A 253 -22.16 -5.95 23.04
C SER A 253 -22.34 -4.75 23.98
N GLU A 254 -21.33 -3.89 24.13
CA GLU A 254 -21.40 -2.60 24.85
C GLU A 254 -21.54 -1.45 23.85
N PHE A 255 -22.51 -0.58 24.12
CA PHE A 255 -22.71 0.64 23.31
C PHE A 255 -21.82 1.77 23.81
N HIS A 256 -21.04 2.35 22.91
CA HIS A 256 -20.17 3.49 23.13
C HIS A 256 -20.73 4.71 22.39
N PRO A 257 -21.39 5.66 23.08
CA PRO A 257 -21.98 6.83 22.44
C PRO A 257 -20.91 7.78 21.89
N ALA A 258 -21.17 8.38 20.73
CA ALA A 258 -20.29 9.34 20.11
C ALA A 258 -21.08 10.35 19.26
N ASP A 259 -20.63 11.62 19.26
CA ASP A 259 -21.19 12.66 18.38
C ASP A 259 -20.78 12.42 16.92
N TRP A 260 -19.61 11.78 16.70
CA TRP A 260 -19.08 11.45 15.39
C TRP A 260 -18.45 10.06 15.40
N VAL A 261 -18.62 9.34 14.30
CA VAL A 261 -17.93 8.08 14.03
C VAL A 261 -17.03 8.25 12.82
N ILE A 262 -15.76 7.81 12.92
CA ILE A 262 -14.82 7.77 11.81
C ILE A 262 -14.48 6.30 11.56
N SER A 263 -14.80 5.78 10.37
CA SER A 263 -14.32 4.47 9.96
C SER A 263 -12.92 4.63 9.34
N GLY A 264 -11.90 4.19 10.08
CA GLY A 264 -10.53 4.01 9.62
C GLY A 264 -10.28 2.64 8.96
N ALA A 265 -11.33 1.86 8.75
CA ALA A 265 -11.31 0.47 8.29
C ALA A 265 -11.81 0.31 6.85
N ASP A 266 -12.12 -0.93 6.48
CA ASP A 266 -12.63 -1.32 5.16
C ASP A 266 -13.97 -0.67 4.84
N TYR A 267 -14.10 -0.13 3.64
CA TYR A 267 -15.32 0.57 3.19
C TYR A 267 -16.50 -0.39 3.01
N LYS A 268 -16.27 -1.58 2.42
CA LYS A 268 -17.33 -2.55 2.20
C LYS A 268 -17.87 -3.07 3.53
N LYS A 269 -16.98 -3.43 4.47
CA LYS A 269 -17.38 -3.89 5.81
C LYS A 269 -18.10 -2.80 6.59
N THR A 270 -17.65 -1.56 6.52
CA THR A 270 -18.31 -0.41 7.15
C THR A 270 -19.78 -0.34 6.77
N PHE A 271 -20.10 -0.48 5.48
CA PHE A 271 -21.47 -0.27 5.01
C PHE A 271 -22.30 -1.55 4.86
N LEU A 272 -21.67 -2.67 4.51
CA LEU A 272 -22.39 -3.91 4.24
C LEU A 272 -22.51 -4.81 5.48
N GLU A 273 -21.59 -4.67 6.43
CA GLU A 273 -21.57 -5.51 7.62
C GLU A 273 -21.93 -4.73 8.89
N TRP A 274 -21.19 -3.65 9.19
CA TRP A 274 -21.27 -2.99 10.52
C TRP A 274 -22.35 -1.92 10.63
N LEU A 275 -22.79 -1.28 9.56
CA LEU A 275 -23.90 -0.33 9.64
C LEU A 275 -25.17 -1.07 10.06
N ASP A 276 -25.80 -0.68 11.19
CA ASP A 276 -27.00 -1.33 11.73
C ASP A 276 -28.19 -1.19 10.81
N ASN A 277 -28.45 0.01 10.33
CA ASN A 277 -29.55 0.30 9.41
C ASN A 277 -29.04 0.48 7.97
N LYS A 278 -28.96 -0.61 7.23
CA LYS A 278 -28.49 -0.62 5.83
C LYS A 278 -29.41 0.09 4.85
N ALA A 279 -30.67 0.39 5.23
CA ALA A 279 -31.60 1.18 4.42
C ALA A 279 -31.18 2.66 4.30
N LEU A 280 -30.24 3.12 5.14
CA LEU A 280 -29.63 4.45 5.00
C LEU A 280 -28.74 4.59 3.76
N LEU A 281 -28.29 3.46 3.19
CA LEU A 281 -27.62 3.46 1.89
C LEU A 281 -28.67 3.32 0.78
N PRO A 282 -28.67 4.23 -0.21
CA PRO A 282 -29.45 4.01 -1.43
C PRO A 282 -29.09 2.67 -2.08
N ASP A 283 -30.08 1.93 -2.60
CA ASP A 283 -29.86 0.60 -3.18
C ASP A 283 -28.76 0.60 -4.26
N ALA A 284 -28.78 1.59 -5.15
CA ALA A 284 -27.76 1.74 -6.19
C ALA A 284 -26.34 1.91 -5.60
N MET A 285 -26.20 2.55 -4.44
CA MET A 285 -24.91 2.69 -3.76
C MET A 285 -24.52 1.39 -3.10
N ARG A 286 -25.43 0.70 -2.43
CA ARG A 286 -25.18 -0.60 -1.81
C ARG A 286 -24.69 -1.62 -2.84
N ASP A 287 -25.38 -1.70 -3.98
CA ASP A 287 -24.99 -2.56 -5.10
C ASP A 287 -23.61 -2.18 -5.66
N LYS A 288 -23.35 -0.89 -5.82
CA LYS A 288 -22.05 -0.40 -6.26
C LYS A 288 -20.93 -0.80 -5.30
N VAL A 289 -21.14 -0.65 -3.99
CA VAL A 289 -20.14 -1.03 -2.96
C VAL A 289 -19.91 -2.54 -2.99
N ALA A 290 -20.98 -3.35 -3.05
CA ALA A 290 -20.88 -4.80 -3.07
C ALA A 290 -20.09 -5.31 -4.28
N LYS A 291 -20.35 -4.77 -5.47
CA LYS A 291 -19.74 -5.19 -6.75
C LYS A 291 -18.39 -4.53 -7.04
N ALA A 292 -17.97 -3.54 -6.25
CA ALA A 292 -16.75 -2.80 -6.51
C ALA A 292 -15.52 -3.72 -6.42
N ALA A 293 -14.64 -3.65 -7.42
CA ALA A 293 -13.38 -4.34 -7.42
C ALA A 293 -12.41 -3.66 -6.43
N VAL A 294 -11.64 -4.47 -5.73
CA VAL A 294 -10.58 -4.04 -4.81
C VAL A 294 -9.21 -4.22 -5.46
N SER A 295 -8.18 -3.64 -4.86
CA SER A 295 -6.81 -3.83 -5.31
C SER A 295 -6.36 -5.27 -5.05
N GLU A 296 -5.32 -5.67 -5.74
CA GLU A 296 -4.72 -6.99 -5.56
C GLU A 296 -4.20 -7.16 -4.13
N GLY A 297 -4.18 -8.40 -3.68
CA GLY A 297 -3.48 -8.81 -2.47
C GLY A 297 -1.99 -9.05 -2.73
N ILE A 298 -1.28 -9.39 -1.69
CA ILE A 298 0.12 -9.82 -1.75
C ILE A 298 0.29 -11.17 -1.03
N THR A 299 1.30 -11.90 -1.45
CA THR A 299 1.84 -13.05 -0.72
C THR A 299 3.24 -12.68 -0.28
N THR A 300 3.58 -12.95 1.00
CA THR A 300 4.88 -12.65 1.56
C THR A 300 5.46 -13.88 2.26
N VAL A 301 6.63 -14.33 1.82
CA VAL A 301 7.48 -15.27 2.58
C VAL A 301 8.35 -14.47 3.53
N TYR A 302 8.41 -14.89 4.77
CA TYR A 302 9.25 -14.34 5.82
C TYR A 302 10.34 -15.35 6.16
N LEU A 303 11.59 -14.96 6.05
CA LEU A 303 12.75 -15.82 6.32
C LEU A 303 13.64 -15.19 7.39
N GLY A 304 13.96 -15.95 8.43
CA GLY A 304 15.08 -15.68 9.33
C GLY A 304 16.29 -16.48 8.85
N LEU A 305 17.40 -15.82 8.62
CA LEU A 305 18.60 -16.38 8.01
C LEU A 305 19.78 -16.32 8.97
N ASP A 306 20.62 -17.36 8.99
CA ASP A 306 21.92 -17.37 9.66
C ASP A 306 23.03 -16.71 8.80
N ILE A 307 22.63 -15.73 8.00
CA ILE A 307 23.51 -14.91 7.17
C ILE A 307 23.58 -13.52 7.78
N PRO A 308 24.78 -12.95 8.06
CA PRO A 308 24.92 -11.57 8.51
C PRO A 308 24.32 -10.58 7.50
N ALA A 309 23.77 -9.46 7.99
CA ALA A 309 23.18 -8.43 7.14
C ALA A 309 24.18 -7.88 6.11
N GLU A 310 25.47 -7.72 6.49
CA GLU A 310 26.52 -7.28 5.57
C GLU A 310 26.71 -8.27 4.39
N GLU A 311 26.66 -9.56 4.67
CA GLU A 311 26.80 -10.60 3.64
C GLU A 311 25.57 -10.62 2.72
N LEU A 312 24.36 -10.62 3.30
CA LEU A 312 23.12 -10.52 2.54
C LEU A 312 23.11 -9.26 1.66
N GLY A 313 23.66 -8.16 2.15
CA GLY A 313 23.78 -6.89 1.43
C GLY A 313 24.64 -6.96 0.17
N LYS A 314 25.58 -7.91 0.05
CA LYS A 314 26.39 -8.09 -1.17
C LYS A 314 25.54 -8.54 -2.34
N TRP A 315 24.54 -9.38 -2.12
CA TRP A 315 23.61 -9.84 -3.17
C TRP A 315 22.49 -8.84 -3.43
N LEU A 316 21.86 -8.32 -2.36
CA LEU A 316 20.71 -7.40 -2.51
C LEU A 316 21.12 -5.98 -2.91
N LYS A 317 22.35 -5.54 -2.58
CA LYS A 317 22.91 -4.19 -2.80
C LYS A 317 22.21 -3.09 -1.98
N VAL A 318 20.92 -3.16 -1.81
CA VAL A 318 20.06 -2.25 -1.05
C VAL A 318 18.93 -3.04 -0.38
N PRO A 319 18.26 -2.48 0.64
CA PRO A 319 17.19 -3.18 1.35
C PRO A 319 16.02 -3.62 0.49
N HIS A 320 15.71 -2.92 -0.60
CA HIS A 320 14.55 -3.18 -1.46
C HIS A 320 14.98 -3.48 -2.88
N VAL A 321 14.63 -4.67 -3.38
CA VAL A 321 15.00 -5.16 -4.70
C VAL A 321 13.73 -5.59 -5.46
N SER A 322 13.53 -5.06 -6.66
CA SER A 322 12.61 -5.63 -7.64
C SER A 322 13.36 -6.70 -8.42
N TYR A 323 12.90 -7.94 -8.36
CA TYR A 323 13.60 -9.10 -8.87
C TYR A 323 12.75 -9.92 -9.86
N THR A 324 13.33 -10.23 -10.99
CA THR A 324 12.75 -11.15 -11.97
C THR A 324 13.88 -12.01 -12.56
N ASP A 325 13.83 -13.31 -12.33
CA ASP A 325 14.81 -14.31 -12.74
C ASP A 325 14.42 -15.03 -14.04
N THR A 326 13.20 -14.83 -14.53
CA THR A 326 12.64 -15.53 -15.68
C THR A 326 12.19 -14.56 -16.77
N ARG A 327 12.16 -15.03 -18.01
CA ARG A 327 11.53 -14.37 -19.17
C ARG A 327 10.11 -14.87 -19.42
N GLU A 328 9.62 -15.81 -18.62
CA GLU A 328 8.24 -16.27 -18.68
C GLU A 328 7.29 -15.20 -18.19
N ASP A 329 6.09 -15.21 -18.75
CA ASP A 329 5.06 -14.24 -18.44
C ASP A 329 4.05 -14.80 -17.44
N ALA A 330 3.77 -14.05 -16.37
CA ALA A 330 2.66 -14.31 -15.47
C ALA A 330 1.68 -13.14 -15.53
N ASP A 331 0.45 -13.42 -15.92
CA ASP A 331 -0.62 -12.41 -15.88
C ASP A 331 -1.52 -12.66 -14.67
N VAL A 332 -1.48 -11.76 -13.69
CA VAL A 332 -2.29 -11.81 -12.47
C VAL A 332 -3.79 -11.90 -12.80
N ARG A 333 -4.22 -11.36 -13.94
CA ARG A 333 -5.63 -11.37 -14.37
C ARG A 333 -6.12 -12.74 -14.82
N THR A 334 -5.23 -13.55 -15.38
CA THR A 334 -5.54 -14.88 -15.94
C THR A 334 -5.04 -16.03 -15.08
N SER A 335 -4.38 -15.71 -13.95
CA SER A 335 -3.70 -16.67 -13.09
C SER A 335 -4.61 -17.45 -12.14
N GLY A 336 -5.92 -17.25 -12.17
CA GLY A 336 -6.86 -17.82 -11.20
C GLY A 336 -6.74 -19.32 -10.96
N ASN A 337 -6.28 -20.08 -11.97
CA ASN A 337 -6.07 -21.53 -11.89
C ASN A 337 -4.68 -21.96 -12.41
N ASP A 338 -3.72 -21.03 -12.54
CA ASP A 338 -2.33 -21.38 -12.91
C ASP A 338 -1.55 -21.81 -11.65
N PRO A 339 -1.26 -23.11 -11.47
CA PRO A 339 -0.50 -23.60 -10.31
C PRO A 339 0.96 -23.11 -10.31
N ASP A 340 1.50 -22.72 -11.47
CA ASP A 340 2.87 -22.25 -11.62
C ASP A 340 3.00 -20.71 -11.61
N PHE A 341 1.93 -20.00 -11.27
CA PHE A 341 1.91 -18.54 -11.22
C PHE A 341 3.09 -17.96 -10.41
N PHE A 342 3.34 -18.51 -9.21
CA PHE A 342 4.41 -18.01 -8.33
C PHE A 342 5.83 -18.35 -8.80
N ARG A 343 5.97 -19.22 -9.81
CA ARG A 343 7.25 -19.48 -10.50
C ARG A 343 7.61 -18.41 -11.53
N LYS A 344 6.65 -17.57 -11.93
CA LYS A 344 6.77 -16.63 -13.06
C LYS A 344 6.59 -15.16 -12.68
N VAL A 345 5.74 -14.86 -11.68
CA VAL A 345 5.40 -13.48 -11.29
C VAL A 345 6.65 -12.73 -10.80
N PRO A 346 6.83 -11.44 -11.14
CA PRO A 346 7.87 -10.61 -10.54
C PRO A 346 7.76 -10.59 -9.01
N ILE A 347 8.91 -10.60 -8.33
CA ILE A 347 8.96 -10.58 -6.87
C ILE A 347 9.73 -9.36 -6.36
N ALA A 348 9.41 -8.94 -5.15
CA ALA A 348 10.22 -7.98 -4.41
C ALA A 348 10.95 -8.72 -3.27
N LEU A 349 12.24 -8.44 -3.12
CA LEU A 349 13.03 -8.89 -1.98
C LEU A 349 13.25 -7.68 -1.07
N TYR A 350 13.01 -7.87 0.23
CA TYR A 350 13.18 -6.80 1.21
C TYR A 350 13.83 -7.32 2.48
N SER A 351 14.88 -6.65 2.94
CA SER A 351 15.53 -6.99 4.21
C SER A 351 15.48 -5.80 5.18
N PRO A 352 14.68 -5.88 6.24
CA PRO A 352 14.70 -4.87 7.32
C PRO A 352 16.08 -4.77 7.98
N SER A 353 16.83 -5.88 8.07
CA SER A 353 18.14 -5.94 8.71
C SER A 353 19.21 -5.09 8.01
N LEU A 354 19.02 -4.77 6.72
CA LEU A 354 19.89 -3.84 5.99
C LEU A 354 19.63 -2.36 6.33
N HIS A 355 18.53 -2.06 7.01
CA HIS A 355 18.28 -0.73 7.59
C HIS A 355 18.80 -0.63 9.02
N ASP A 356 18.60 -1.71 9.80
CA ASP A 356 18.98 -1.77 11.20
C ASP A 356 19.26 -3.24 11.60
N GLU A 357 20.51 -3.55 11.96
CA GLU A 357 20.91 -4.91 12.34
C GLU A 357 20.13 -5.45 13.56
N ARG A 358 19.57 -4.56 14.40
CA ARG A 358 18.71 -4.95 15.54
C ARG A 358 17.38 -5.60 15.11
N HIS A 359 17.09 -5.64 13.83
CA HIS A 359 15.94 -6.36 13.26
C HIS A 359 16.15 -7.89 13.22
N ALA A 360 17.37 -8.38 13.49
CA ALA A 360 17.66 -9.80 13.58
C ALA A 360 18.55 -10.09 14.82
N PRO A 361 18.65 -11.35 15.25
CA PRO A 361 19.70 -11.75 16.20
C PRO A 361 21.09 -11.46 15.65
N GLN A 362 22.06 -11.30 16.54
CA GLN A 362 23.45 -10.99 16.17
C GLN A 362 24.01 -12.00 15.15
N GLY A 363 24.63 -11.50 14.09
CA GLY A 363 25.20 -12.32 13.02
C GLY A 363 24.17 -12.92 12.05
N LYS A 364 22.91 -12.49 12.12
CA LYS A 364 21.79 -12.98 11.31
C LYS A 364 21.07 -11.86 10.58
N SER A 365 20.17 -12.22 9.68
CA SER A 365 19.34 -11.25 8.94
C SER A 365 17.94 -11.78 8.66
N GLY A 366 16.99 -10.85 8.48
CA GLY A 366 15.65 -11.15 7.98
C GLY A 366 15.53 -10.87 6.48
N LEU A 367 14.85 -11.73 5.76
CA LEU A 367 14.50 -11.54 4.35
C LEU A 367 13.00 -11.72 4.13
N MET A 368 12.39 -10.82 3.40
CA MET A 368 11.00 -10.94 2.94
C MET A 368 11.00 -11.10 1.43
N ILE A 369 10.19 -12.03 0.92
CA ILE A 369 9.96 -12.23 -0.52
C ILE A 369 8.48 -11.94 -0.77
N GLN A 370 8.16 -10.88 -1.50
CA GLN A 370 6.80 -10.49 -1.79
C GLN A 370 6.45 -10.70 -3.27
N ALA A 371 5.24 -11.18 -3.52
CA ALA A 371 4.65 -11.25 -4.85
C ALA A 371 3.23 -10.67 -4.83
N VAL A 372 2.86 -9.92 -5.87
CA VAL A 372 1.44 -9.58 -6.10
C VAL A 372 0.67 -10.88 -6.29
N SER A 373 -0.50 -10.97 -5.67
CA SER A 373 -1.18 -12.25 -5.53
C SER A 373 -2.71 -12.09 -5.62
N PRO A 374 -3.38 -12.81 -6.53
CA PRO A 374 -4.84 -12.79 -6.58
C PRO A 374 -5.44 -13.48 -5.35
N TYR A 375 -6.48 -12.89 -4.78
CA TYR A 375 -7.24 -13.51 -3.68
C TYR A 375 -7.90 -14.83 -4.14
N HIS A 376 -8.43 -14.84 -5.35
CA HIS A 376 -9.20 -15.98 -5.90
C HIS A 376 -8.33 -17.05 -6.58
N TRP A 377 -7.00 -17.01 -6.38
CA TRP A 377 -6.10 -18.02 -6.93
C TRP A 377 -6.42 -19.42 -6.35
N MET A 378 -6.47 -20.44 -7.23
CA MET A 378 -6.73 -21.85 -6.88
C MET A 378 -7.93 -21.99 -5.91
N ASP A 379 -9.08 -21.48 -6.32
CA ASP A 379 -10.32 -21.48 -5.51
C ASP A 379 -10.12 -20.84 -4.13
N ASN A 380 -9.74 -19.57 -4.12
CA ASN A 380 -9.46 -18.84 -2.87
C ASN A 380 -8.42 -19.53 -1.98
N TRP A 381 -7.32 -19.97 -2.57
CA TRP A 381 -6.27 -20.67 -1.84
C TRP A 381 -6.76 -21.98 -1.20
N GLY A 382 -7.49 -22.80 -1.95
CA GLY A 382 -7.98 -24.09 -1.51
C GLY A 382 -9.34 -24.06 -0.79
N GLY A 383 -10.10 -22.98 -0.97
CA GLY A 383 -11.48 -22.88 -0.48
C GLY A 383 -11.60 -23.04 1.04
N ALA A 384 -12.56 -23.85 1.47
CA ALA A 384 -12.79 -24.17 2.88
C ALA A 384 -11.87 -25.29 3.42
N ASP A 385 -11.13 -25.98 2.54
CA ASP A 385 -10.26 -27.09 2.95
C ASP A 385 -8.95 -26.56 3.56
N ARG A 386 -8.82 -26.73 4.88
CA ARG A 386 -7.64 -26.28 5.62
C ARG A 386 -6.37 -27.04 5.27
N GLN A 387 -6.48 -28.31 4.86
CA GLN A 387 -5.32 -29.12 4.48
C GLN A 387 -4.80 -28.65 3.12
N ASN A 388 -5.69 -28.51 2.14
CA ASN A 388 -5.34 -27.97 0.83
C ASN A 388 -4.74 -26.55 0.93
N TYR A 389 -5.29 -25.68 1.80
CA TYR A 389 -4.71 -24.36 2.07
C TYR A 389 -3.25 -24.45 2.56
N LYS A 390 -2.96 -25.37 3.49
CA LYS A 390 -1.60 -25.56 3.99
C LYS A 390 -0.64 -26.05 2.90
N GLU A 391 -1.09 -27.02 2.10
CA GLU A 391 -0.29 -27.58 1.00
C GLU A 391 0.02 -26.53 -0.06
N LEU A 392 -0.96 -25.69 -0.43
CA LEU A 392 -0.75 -24.60 -1.36
C LEU A 392 0.24 -23.56 -0.79
N LYS A 393 0.14 -23.24 0.51
CA LYS A 393 1.10 -22.36 1.19
C LYS A 393 2.53 -22.89 1.09
N GLU A 394 2.75 -24.18 1.38
CA GLU A 394 4.09 -24.78 1.30
C GLU A 394 4.63 -24.76 -0.12
N LYS A 395 3.84 -25.17 -1.12
CA LYS A 395 4.24 -25.12 -2.54
C LYS A 395 4.64 -23.72 -2.99
N VAL A 396 3.86 -22.71 -2.60
CA VAL A 396 4.15 -21.30 -2.94
C VAL A 396 5.41 -20.81 -2.24
N LYS A 397 5.58 -21.15 -0.95
CA LYS A 397 6.76 -20.81 -0.18
C LYS A 397 8.03 -21.39 -0.80
N GLU A 398 8.02 -22.67 -1.12
CA GLU A 398 9.12 -23.35 -1.81
C GLU A 398 9.43 -22.72 -3.16
N ALA A 399 8.41 -22.42 -3.97
CA ALA A 399 8.60 -21.78 -5.28
C ALA A 399 9.27 -20.41 -5.16
N LEU A 400 8.83 -19.59 -4.22
CA LEU A 400 9.38 -18.24 -4.01
C LEU A 400 10.80 -18.27 -3.42
N ILE A 401 11.09 -19.21 -2.51
CA ILE A 401 12.44 -19.43 -1.96
C ILE A 401 13.38 -19.89 -3.09
N ALA A 402 12.97 -20.89 -3.90
CA ALA A 402 13.78 -21.37 -5.01
C ALA A 402 14.16 -20.24 -5.99
N ARG A 403 13.25 -19.31 -6.24
CA ARG A 403 13.52 -18.14 -7.07
C ARG A 403 14.50 -17.16 -6.42
N ALA A 404 14.33 -16.86 -5.12
CA ALA A 404 15.29 -16.02 -4.42
C ALA A 404 16.68 -16.65 -4.34
N SER A 405 16.78 -18.00 -4.31
CA SER A 405 18.05 -18.75 -4.32
C SER A 405 18.82 -18.59 -5.64
N THR A 406 18.19 -18.16 -6.73
CA THR A 406 18.91 -17.83 -7.96
C THR A 406 19.73 -16.54 -7.85
N LEU A 407 19.38 -15.65 -6.90
CA LEU A 407 20.12 -14.44 -6.58
C LEU A 407 21.03 -14.62 -5.35
N ILE A 408 20.57 -15.34 -4.34
CA ILE A 408 21.28 -15.58 -3.08
C ILE A 408 21.69 -17.05 -3.05
N PRO A 409 22.98 -17.39 -3.33
CA PRO A 409 23.44 -18.77 -3.34
C PRO A 409 23.17 -19.47 -2.00
N ASP A 410 22.82 -20.74 -2.07
CA ASP A 410 22.61 -21.62 -0.91
C ASP A 410 21.58 -21.08 0.12
N LEU A 411 20.69 -20.15 -0.32
CA LEU A 411 19.71 -19.52 0.56
C LEU A 411 18.92 -20.53 1.41
N ALA A 412 18.53 -21.66 0.80
CA ALA A 412 17.73 -22.69 1.47
C ALA A 412 18.45 -23.31 2.69
N ASP A 413 19.76 -23.45 2.63
CA ASP A 413 20.58 -24.05 3.69
C ASP A 413 20.77 -23.12 4.89
N HIS A 414 20.50 -21.83 4.69
CA HIS A 414 20.64 -20.77 5.69
C HIS A 414 19.34 -20.39 6.39
N ILE A 415 18.21 -21.08 6.11
CA ILE A 415 16.92 -20.74 6.68
C ILE A 415 16.75 -21.35 8.07
N GLU A 416 16.72 -20.53 9.12
CA GLU A 416 16.39 -20.93 10.48
C GLU A 416 14.88 -20.79 10.80
N PHE A 417 14.21 -19.86 10.14
CA PHE A 417 12.78 -19.60 10.30
C PHE A 417 12.14 -19.31 8.95
N SER A 418 10.98 -19.87 8.69
CA SER A 418 10.16 -19.51 7.54
C SER A 418 8.68 -19.50 7.85
N ASP A 419 7.96 -18.52 7.34
CA ASP A 419 6.48 -18.47 7.33
C ASP A 419 6.01 -17.83 6.02
N LEU A 420 4.73 -17.98 5.71
CA LEU A 420 4.11 -17.36 4.54
C LEU A 420 2.75 -16.75 4.89
N ALA A 421 2.58 -15.46 4.57
CA ALA A 421 1.28 -14.80 4.54
C ALA A 421 0.70 -14.80 3.12
N THR A 422 -0.58 -15.12 3.01
CA THR A 422 -1.37 -15.07 1.76
C THR A 422 -2.36 -13.91 1.82
N PRO A 423 -3.06 -13.54 0.75
CA PRO A 423 -4.15 -12.57 0.81
C PRO A 423 -5.20 -12.89 1.88
N ARG A 424 -5.51 -14.18 2.14
CA ARG A 424 -6.38 -14.60 3.25
C ARG A 424 -5.80 -14.28 4.63
N THR A 425 -4.46 -14.34 4.77
CA THR A 425 -3.78 -13.93 6.00
C THR A 425 -3.93 -12.42 6.21
N TYR A 426 -3.71 -11.64 5.15
CA TYR A 426 -3.87 -10.18 5.20
C TYR A 426 -5.32 -9.79 5.50
N GLU A 427 -6.31 -10.40 4.85
CA GLU A 427 -7.72 -10.16 5.16
C GLU A 427 -8.04 -10.42 6.63
N ARG A 428 -7.56 -11.55 7.17
CA ARG A 428 -7.77 -11.89 8.59
C ARG A 428 -7.19 -10.87 9.55
N TYR A 429 -5.98 -10.34 9.23
CA TYR A 429 -5.28 -9.43 10.13
C TYR A 429 -5.65 -7.96 9.93
N THR A 430 -6.00 -7.53 8.74
CA THR A 430 -6.31 -6.11 8.47
C THR A 430 -7.81 -5.83 8.39
N GLY A 431 -8.61 -6.86 8.22
CA GLY A 431 -10.04 -6.74 7.93
C GLY A 431 -10.34 -6.22 6.51
N ASN A 432 -9.34 -5.97 5.66
CA ASN A 432 -9.58 -5.52 4.30
C ASN A 432 -10.13 -6.63 3.43
N THR A 433 -11.20 -6.34 2.71
CA THR A 433 -11.84 -7.26 1.75
C THR A 433 -10.80 -7.81 0.78
N ASP A 434 -10.79 -9.14 0.60
CA ASP A 434 -9.90 -9.89 -0.28
C ASP A 434 -8.40 -9.63 -0.01
N GLY A 435 -8.05 -9.21 1.21
CA GLY A 435 -6.67 -8.86 1.56
C GLY A 435 -6.12 -7.68 0.76
N ALA A 436 -6.97 -6.80 0.26
CA ALA A 436 -6.61 -5.67 -0.59
C ALA A 436 -5.53 -4.79 0.05
N THR A 437 -4.47 -4.50 -0.71
CA THR A 437 -3.32 -3.71 -0.25
C THR A 437 -3.56 -2.21 -0.28
N SER A 438 -4.37 -1.74 -1.26
CA SER A 438 -4.56 -0.31 -1.56
C SER A 438 -6.01 0.10 -1.73
N ALA A 439 -6.94 -0.60 -1.07
CA ALA A 439 -8.38 -0.38 -1.13
C ALA A 439 -8.97 -0.74 -2.51
N TRP A 440 -9.38 0.24 -3.32
CA TRP A 440 -10.05 0.00 -4.60
C TRP A 440 -9.09 -0.43 -5.71
N SER A 441 -9.62 -1.14 -6.70
CA SER A 441 -8.86 -1.55 -7.88
C SER A 441 -8.25 -0.34 -8.61
N TRP A 442 -6.99 -0.48 -9.03
CA TRP A 442 -6.27 0.53 -9.79
C TRP A 442 -6.55 0.46 -11.29
N ASN A 443 -7.33 -0.55 -11.72
CA ASN A 443 -7.74 -0.70 -13.10
C ASN A 443 -8.65 0.48 -13.51
N PRO A 444 -8.33 1.20 -14.59
CA PRO A 444 -9.09 2.36 -15.03
C PRO A 444 -10.54 2.05 -15.43
N ASN A 445 -10.85 0.79 -15.72
CA ASN A 445 -12.20 0.36 -16.12
C ASN A 445 -13.06 -0.09 -14.93
N ASN A 446 -12.47 -0.30 -13.74
CA ASN A 446 -13.12 -0.81 -12.53
C ASN A 446 -13.10 0.21 -11.38
N LYS A 447 -13.14 1.51 -11.69
CA LYS A 447 -13.05 2.55 -10.66
C LYS A 447 -14.31 2.65 -9.81
N PHE A 448 -14.11 2.68 -8.49
CA PHE A 448 -15.17 3.05 -7.55
C PHE A 448 -15.44 4.56 -7.57
N TYR A 449 -14.39 5.40 -7.48
CA TYR A 449 -14.50 6.84 -7.63
C TYR A 449 -14.16 7.30 -9.04
N LYS A 450 -14.88 8.31 -9.54
CA LYS A 450 -14.60 8.90 -10.87
C LYS A 450 -13.21 9.55 -10.92
N SER A 451 -12.82 10.25 -9.85
CA SER A 451 -11.53 10.89 -9.73
C SER A 451 -10.54 9.96 -8.99
N ILE A 452 -9.34 9.77 -9.53
CA ILE A 452 -8.31 8.94 -8.92
C ILE A 452 -7.59 9.63 -7.75
N MET A 453 -7.62 10.97 -7.69
CA MET A 453 -6.86 11.77 -6.69
C MET A 453 -7.77 12.40 -5.61
N SER A 454 -9.08 12.32 -5.76
CA SER A 454 -9.99 13.01 -4.85
C SER A 454 -10.30 12.16 -3.62
N ILE A 455 -9.99 12.67 -2.46
CA ILE A 455 -10.32 12.07 -1.16
C ILE A 455 -11.76 12.41 -0.81
N LYS A 456 -12.59 11.39 -0.63
CA LYS A 456 -14.04 11.46 -0.32
C LYS A 456 -14.29 10.86 1.06
N ILE A 457 -14.45 11.73 2.06
CA ILE A 457 -14.69 11.30 3.45
C ILE A 457 -16.17 11.19 3.80
N ASP A 458 -17.04 11.89 3.06
CA ASP A 458 -18.47 11.96 3.35
C ASP A 458 -19.21 10.68 2.99
N THR A 459 -20.22 10.38 3.79
CA THR A 459 -21.09 9.22 3.62
C THR A 459 -22.56 9.65 3.58
N PRO A 460 -23.50 8.82 3.13
CA PRO A 460 -24.95 9.09 3.25
C PRO A 460 -25.45 9.17 4.69
N VAL A 461 -24.73 8.58 5.64
CA VAL A 461 -25.08 8.58 7.06
C VAL A 461 -24.49 9.83 7.71
N ARG A 462 -25.33 10.66 8.31
CA ARG A 462 -24.85 11.85 9.03
C ARG A 462 -23.90 11.44 10.17
N ASN A 463 -22.88 12.25 10.41
CA ASN A 463 -21.85 12.04 11.44
C ASN A 463 -21.04 10.74 11.31
N LEU A 464 -21.11 10.06 10.16
CA LEU A 464 -20.21 8.95 9.79
C LEU A 464 -19.27 9.41 8.69
N LEU A 465 -17.95 9.31 8.93
CA LEU A 465 -16.91 9.68 7.97
C LEU A 465 -16.01 8.48 7.66
N ILE A 466 -15.38 8.50 6.47
CA ILE A 466 -14.35 7.53 6.09
C ILE A 466 -12.98 8.17 6.30
N GLY A 467 -12.22 7.67 7.26
CA GLY A 467 -10.89 8.15 7.66
C GLY A 467 -9.75 7.20 7.26
N SER A 468 -9.90 6.45 6.18
CA SER A 468 -8.91 5.46 5.72
C SER A 468 -8.54 5.65 4.25
N CYS A 469 -7.60 4.82 3.76
CA CYS A 469 -7.21 4.79 2.34
C CYS A 469 -8.39 4.50 1.39
N TRP A 470 -9.45 3.88 1.87
CA TRP A 470 -10.69 3.63 1.12
C TRP A 470 -11.44 4.90 0.70
N SER A 471 -11.08 6.05 1.22
CA SER A 471 -11.63 7.35 0.81
C SER A 471 -11.11 7.85 -0.55
N CYS A 472 -10.10 7.19 -1.12
CA CYS A 472 -9.47 7.56 -2.39
C CYS A 472 -9.35 6.34 -3.32
N GLN A 473 -9.38 6.59 -4.64
CA GLN A 473 -9.28 5.50 -5.64
C GLN A 473 -7.94 4.79 -5.59
N ILE A 474 -6.84 5.53 -5.40
CA ILE A 474 -5.48 4.95 -5.42
C ILE A 474 -4.99 4.49 -4.03
N GLY A 475 -5.79 4.68 -2.98
CA GLY A 475 -5.47 4.18 -1.64
C GLY A 475 -4.11 4.62 -1.08
N GLY A 476 -3.44 3.72 -0.33
CA GLY A 476 -2.11 3.93 0.23
C GLY A 476 -2.04 4.82 1.48
N VAL A 477 -0.84 4.93 2.06
CA VAL A 477 -0.58 5.71 3.28
C VAL A 477 -0.93 7.20 3.09
N PRO A 478 -0.51 7.89 2.00
CA PRO A 478 -0.82 9.31 1.83
C PRO A 478 -2.32 9.59 1.79
N SER A 479 -3.09 8.70 1.16
CA SER A 479 -4.55 8.81 1.09
C SER A 479 -5.20 8.64 2.46
N ALA A 480 -4.72 7.72 3.28
CA ALA A 480 -5.21 7.50 4.64
C ALA A 480 -4.96 8.72 5.53
N LEU A 481 -3.76 9.29 5.47
CA LEU A 481 -3.40 10.49 6.25
C LEU A 481 -4.19 11.72 5.77
N GLY A 482 -4.35 11.86 4.45
CA GLY A 482 -5.16 12.93 3.85
C GLY A 482 -6.64 12.85 4.25
N ALA A 483 -7.20 11.64 4.31
CA ALA A 483 -8.56 11.41 4.80
C ALA A 483 -8.71 11.78 6.27
N ALA A 484 -7.78 11.33 7.11
CA ALA A 484 -7.73 11.66 8.53
C ALA A 484 -7.73 13.18 8.77
N ARG A 485 -6.88 13.91 8.02
CA ARG A 485 -6.81 15.39 8.11
C ARG A 485 -8.13 16.04 7.71
N LYS A 486 -8.76 15.57 6.62
CA LYS A 486 -10.09 16.08 6.21
C LYS A 486 -11.17 15.79 7.24
N CYS A 487 -11.19 14.60 7.86
CA CYS A 487 -12.10 14.28 8.95
C CYS A 487 -11.92 15.24 10.14
N ALA A 488 -10.66 15.45 10.57
CA ALA A 488 -10.35 16.36 11.66
C ALA A 488 -10.68 17.83 11.35
N GLN A 489 -10.59 18.26 10.09
CA GLN A 489 -11.00 19.59 9.65
C GLN A 489 -12.53 19.76 9.64
N LYS A 490 -13.25 18.71 9.28
CA LYS A 490 -14.72 18.75 9.21
C LYS A 490 -15.39 18.72 10.58
N ILE A 491 -14.79 18.01 11.53
CA ILE A 491 -15.34 17.88 12.88
C ILE A 491 -15.08 19.14 13.71
N GLY A 492 -14.05 19.87 13.43
CA GLY A 492 -13.70 21.13 14.10
C GLY A 492 -12.29 21.10 14.55
#